data_2c6ff67581ccdc19dc47f1a5a980b78a
#
_entry.id   2c6ff67581ccdc19dc47f1a5a980b78a
#
_cell.length_a   1.000
_cell.length_b   1.000
_cell.length_c   1.000
_cell.angle_alpha   90.00
_cell.angle_beta   90.00
_cell.angle_gamma   90.00
#
_symmetry.space_group_name_H-M   'P 1'
#
loop_
_entity.id
_entity.type
_entity.pdbx_description
1 polymer ?
#
loop_
_entity_poly.entity_id
_entity_poly.type
_entity_poly.pdbx_seq_one_letter_code
_entity_poly.pdbx_strand_id
1 'polypeptide(L)'
;MRYRVRHTTSYAYGTPVELAAHMVHLRPRPRPWQTVISERITTDPAPARRRDGLDHFGNYVTWLFMDLPHADFEVTSVSVVDVDCPPPPATEDTLPWEDVVQAAHTPEGWQAAEFRFGTAMAPINPEAKAYVGKSFAPGRPVLEALLDLNNRFYKEFRFRSGVTSIATPVTQIMQRREGVCQDFSHAMISGLRGIGLPARYTSGYIRTRPPPGQVKRQGADQSHAWVGCWLGPEHGWVDIDPTNGIVVKDEHVVLGW
;
A
#
# COMPACT_ATOMS: atom_id res chain seq x y z
N MET A 1 18.13 -3.71 6.78
CA MET A 1 18.71 -2.36 6.51
C MET A 1 18.14 -1.32 7.45
N ARG A 2 18.91 -0.26 7.82
CA ARG A 2 18.42 0.85 8.65
C ARG A 2 18.09 2.08 7.80
N TYR A 3 16.87 2.61 7.98
CA TYR A 3 16.39 3.81 7.31
C TYR A 3 16.06 4.90 8.32
N ARG A 4 16.37 6.14 7.94
CA ARG A 4 15.77 7.33 8.54
C ARG A 4 14.80 7.92 7.52
N VAL A 5 13.53 7.93 7.88
CA VAL A 5 12.45 8.49 7.06
C VAL A 5 12.06 9.84 7.65
N ARG A 6 11.95 10.85 6.78
CA ARG A 6 11.32 12.13 7.11
C ARG A 6 10.22 12.39 6.07
N HIS A 7 9.01 12.62 6.54
CA HIS A 7 7.87 13.00 5.73
C HIS A 7 7.28 14.29 6.27
N THR A 8 7.13 15.29 5.41
CA THR A 8 6.49 16.56 5.75
C THR A 8 5.34 16.78 4.78
N THR A 9 4.16 17.11 5.32
CA THR A 9 3.00 17.57 4.55
C THR A 9 2.62 18.95 5.03
N SER A 10 2.51 19.90 4.10
CA SER A 10 2.16 21.27 4.37
C SER A 10 0.88 21.64 3.64
N TYR A 11 0.00 22.37 4.32
CA TYR A 11 -1.26 22.89 3.81
C TYR A 11 -1.23 24.40 3.95
N ALA A 12 -1.60 25.11 2.88
CA ALA A 12 -1.85 26.56 2.89
C ALA A 12 -3.33 26.79 2.56
N TYR A 13 -4.03 27.45 3.44
CA TYR A 13 -5.47 27.71 3.29
C TYR A 13 -5.70 29.09 2.70
N GLY A 14 -6.65 29.24 1.76
CA GLY A 14 -7.00 30.52 1.15
C GLY A 14 -7.60 31.53 2.14
N THR A 15 -8.18 31.04 3.23
CA THR A 15 -8.65 31.81 4.39
C THR A 15 -8.28 31.07 5.67
N PRO A 16 -8.00 31.79 6.78
CA PRO A 16 -7.72 31.13 8.03
C PRO A 16 -8.82 30.16 8.45
N VAL A 17 -8.41 28.96 8.90
CA VAL A 17 -9.29 27.91 9.44
C VAL A 17 -9.33 28.07 10.96
N GLU A 18 -10.52 28.22 11.54
CA GLU A 18 -10.70 28.41 12.99
C GLU A 18 -10.70 27.09 13.75
N LEU A 19 -11.16 26.02 13.08
CA LEU A 19 -11.29 24.68 13.68
C LEU A 19 -10.90 23.63 12.65
N ALA A 20 -9.99 22.72 13.00
CA ALA A 20 -9.62 21.60 12.14
C ALA A 20 -9.43 20.32 12.96
N ALA A 21 -9.81 19.18 12.35
CA ALA A 21 -9.51 17.86 12.86
C ALA A 21 -8.76 17.08 11.79
N HIS A 22 -7.58 16.58 12.13
CA HIS A 22 -6.76 15.78 11.24
C HIS A 22 -6.60 14.36 11.81
N MET A 23 -6.63 13.39 10.91
CA MET A 23 -6.31 11.99 11.20
C MET A 23 -5.13 11.60 10.32
N VAL A 24 -4.00 11.29 10.94
CA VAL A 24 -2.75 11.00 10.22
C VAL A 24 -2.25 9.58 10.48
N HIS A 25 -1.85 8.87 9.41
CA HIS A 25 -1.23 7.55 9.42
C HIS A 25 0.23 7.68 8.99
N LEU A 26 1.07 8.29 9.83
CA LEU A 26 2.45 8.64 9.52
C LEU A 26 3.49 7.90 10.39
N ARG A 27 3.03 6.96 11.22
CA ARG A 27 3.91 6.13 12.06
C ARG A 27 4.11 4.77 11.41
N PRO A 28 5.37 4.34 11.17
CA PRO A 28 5.64 3.02 10.63
C PRO A 28 5.06 1.93 11.52
N ARG A 29 4.47 0.91 10.90
CA ARG A 29 3.87 -0.23 11.58
C ARG A 29 4.96 -1.27 11.90
N PRO A 30 5.05 -1.81 13.13
CA PRO A 30 5.94 -2.93 13.42
C PRO A 30 5.47 -4.17 12.67
N ARG A 31 6.43 -4.95 12.16
CA ARG A 31 6.22 -6.24 11.50
C ARG A 31 7.31 -7.22 11.94
N PRO A 32 7.17 -8.52 11.75
CA PRO A 32 8.24 -9.47 12.08
C PRO A 32 9.61 -9.10 11.49
N TRP A 33 9.60 -8.44 10.34
CA TRP A 33 10.78 -8.03 9.59
C TRP A 33 10.99 -6.50 9.54
N GLN A 34 10.15 -5.71 10.24
CA GLN A 34 10.26 -4.26 10.33
C GLN A 34 10.19 -3.80 11.79
N THR A 35 11.31 -3.33 12.32
CA THR A 35 11.42 -2.83 13.70
C THR A 35 11.50 -1.32 13.71
N VAL A 36 10.57 -0.66 14.41
CA VAL A 36 10.59 0.80 14.62
C VAL A 36 11.48 1.11 15.83
N ILE A 37 12.62 1.72 15.56
CA ILE A 37 13.61 2.09 16.61
C ILE A 37 13.19 3.37 17.30
N SER A 38 12.74 4.36 16.53
CA SER A 38 12.21 5.61 17.05
C SER A 38 11.23 6.22 16.05
N GLU A 39 10.29 7.01 16.58
CA GLU A 39 9.35 7.76 15.75
C GLU A 39 8.92 9.03 16.48
N ARG A 40 8.66 10.10 15.72
CA ARG A 40 8.17 11.38 16.24
C ARG A 40 7.31 12.06 15.19
N ILE A 41 6.14 12.55 15.60
CA ILE A 41 5.28 13.43 14.82
C ILE A 41 5.26 14.80 15.50
N THR A 42 5.56 15.85 14.73
CA THR A 42 5.48 17.25 15.11
C THR A 42 4.56 17.99 14.17
N THR A 43 3.91 19.04 14.66
CA THR A 43 3.03 19.90 13.86
C THR A 43 3.32 21.37 14.12
N ASP A 44 2.99 22.19 13.15
CA ASP A 44 2.98 23.64 13.26
C ASP A 44 1.69 24.16 12.57
N PRO A 45 0.81 24.85 13.31
CA PRO A 45 0.82 25.08 14.74
C PRO A 45 0.67 23.81 15.58
N ALA A 46 0.98 23.90 16.87
CA ALA A 46 0.75 22.79 17.80
C ALA A 46 -0.75 22.53 17.97
N PRO A 47 -1.20 21.27 18.05
CA PRO A 47 -2.61 20.98 18.24
C PRO A 47 -3.03 21.26 19.68
N ALA A 48 -4.27 21.72 19.88
CA ALA A 48 -4.89 21.85 21.20
C ALA A 48 -5.08 20.52 21.89
N ARG A 49 -5.38 19.47 21.11
CA ARG A 49 -5.48 18.10 21.61
C ARG A 49 -4.88 17.13 20.60
N ARG A 50 -4.17 16.12 21.13
CA ARG A 50 -3.60 15.01 20.39
C ARG A 50 -4.02 13.70 21.04
N ARG A 51 -4.39 12.72 20.23
CA ARG A 51 -4.64 11.34 20.66
C ARG A 51 -3.95 10.38 19.71
N ASP A 52 -3.22 9.43 20.25
CA ASP A 52 -2.63 8.32 19.51
C ASP A 52 -3.41 7.04 19.77
N GLY A 53 -3.52 6.17 18.78
CA GLY A 53 -4.24 4.89 18.89
C GLY A 53 -4.00 3.99 17.68
N LEU A 54 -4.84 2.98 17.57
CA LEU A 54 -4.86 2.05 16.44
C LEU A 54 -6.22 2.11 15.75
N ASP A 55 -6.22 1.93 14.43
CA ASP A 55 -7.44 1.73 13.67
C ASP A 55 -7.88 0.25 13.70
N HIS A 56 -8.97 -0.06 12.95
CA HIS A 56 -9.50 -1.42 12.83
C HIS A 56 -8.45 -2.43 12.34
N PHE A 57 -7.56 -2.02 11.45
CA PHE A 57 -6.51 -2.87 10.88
C PHE A 57 -5.24 -2.93 11.74
N GLY A 58 -5.23 -2.24 12.89
CA GLY A 58 -4.08 -2.14 13.78
C GLY A 58 -2.99 -1.20 13.25
N ASN A 59 -3.31 -0.28 12.34
CA ASN A 59 -2.39 0.77 11.93
C ASN A 59 -2.34 1.88 12.99
N TYR A 60 -1.18 2.48 13.17
CA TYR A 60 -1.05 3.64 14.06
C TYR A 60 -1.76 4.85 13.47
N VAL A 61 -2.62 5.46 14.28
CA VAL A 61 -3.36 6.68 13.96
C VAL A 61 -3.07 7.74 15.00
N THR A 62 -2.82 8.96 14.54
CA THR A 62 -2.76 10.16 15.39
C THR A 62 -3.88 11.09 15.01
N TRP A 63 -4.76 11.41 15.96
CA TRP A 63 -5.80 12.43 15.83
C TRP A 63 -5.28 13.73 16.40
N LEU A 64 -5.39 14.80 15.61
CA LEU A 64 -4.97 16.15 15.94
C LEU A 64 -6.18 17.07 15.87
N PHE A 65 -6.40 17.84 16.90
CA PHE A 65 -7.48 18.83 16.96
C PHE A 65 -6.90 20.23 17.15
N MET A 66 -7.21 21.12 16.22
CA MET A 66 -6.77 22.50 16.15
C MET A 66 -7.96 23.41 16.50
N ASP A 67 -7.83 24.31 17.46
CA ASP A 67 -8.87 25.23 17.90
C ASP A 67 -8.41 26.71 17.90
N LEU A 68 -7.27 26.97 17.28
CA LEU A 68 -6.78 28.34 17.05
C LEU A 68 -6.80 28.64 15.55
N PRO A 69 -7.20 29.86 15.14
CA PRO A 69 -7.15 30.28 13.75
C PRO A 69 -5.74 30.15 13.17
N HIS A 70 -5.64 29.51 12.01
CA HIS A 70 -4.36 29.29 11.33
C HIS A 70 -4.58 29.31 9.80
N ALA A 71 -3.63 29.92 9.07
CA ALA A 71 -3.62 29.95 7.61
C ALA A 71 -2.78 28.82 7.01
N ASP A 72 -1.85 28.28 7.79
CA ASP A 72 -0.96 27.20 7.37
C ASP A 72 -0.99 26.07 8.41
N PHE A 73 -0.82 24.84 7.94
CA PHE A 73 -0.65 23.69 8.80
C PHE A 73 0.43 22.77 8.23
N GLU A 74 1.40 22.44 9.06
CA GLU A 74 2.42 21.47 8.71
C GLU A 74 2.41 20.29 9.68
N VAL A 75 2.55 19.08 9.15
CA VAL A 75 2.83 17.88 9.92
C VAL A 75 4.11 17.21 9.42
N THR A 76 5.06 17.00 10.32
CA THR A 76 6.31 16.29 10.02
C THR A 76 6.42 15.04 10.87
N SER A 77 6.61 13.89 10.20
CA SER A 77 6.98 12.61 10.81
C SER A 77 8.46 12.33 10.56
N VAL A 78 9.18 11.94 11.62
CA VAL A 78 10.55 11.43 11.51
C VAL A 78 10.61 10.08 12.22
N SER A 79 11.07 9.05 11.51
CA SER A 79 11.21 7.70 12.06
C SER A 79 12.55 7.07 11.69
N VAL A 80 13.05 6.20 12.57
CA VAL A 80 14.18 5.31 12.31
C VAL A 80 13.65 3.87 12.35
N VAL A 81 13.89 3.14 11.27
CA VAL A 81 13.30 1.82 11.07
C VAL A 81 14.37 0.86 10.57
N ASP A 82 14.47 -0.32 11.18
CA ASP A 82 15.23 -1.44 10.66
C ASP A 82 14.30 -2.35 9.84
N VAL A 83 14.71 -2.68 8.62
CA VAL A 83 14.00 -3.57 7.70
C VAL A 83 14.93 -4.72 7.33
N ASP A 84 14.42 -5.94 7.54
CA ASP A 84 15.09 -7.22 7.21
C ASP A 84 14.02 -8.18 6.66
N CYS A 85 13.53 -7.88 5.46
CA CYS A 85 12.42 -8.59 4.85
C CYS A 85 12.91 -9.94 4.30
N PRO A 86 12.35 -11.07 4.74
CA PRO A 86 12.73 -12.38 4.20
C PRO A 86 12.37 -12.48 2.71
N PRO A 87 13.08 -13.31 1.95
CA PRO A 87 12.67 -13.62 0.59
C PRO A 87 11.27 -14.26 0.59
N PRO A 88 10.48 -14.07 -0.47
CA PRO A 88 9.22 -14.79 -0.63
C PRO A 88 9.48 -16.31 -0.70
N PRO A 89 8.47 -17.15 -0.46
CA PRO A 89 8.59 -18.60 -0.68
C PRO A 89 8.93 -18.91 -2.14
N ALA A 90 9.39 -20.11 -2.43
CA ALA A 90 9.49 -20.56 -3.81
C ALA A 90 8.09 -20.66 -4.43
N THR A 91 7.95 -20.35 -5.70
CA THR A 91 6.64 -20.29 -6.35
C THR A 91 5.91 -21.63 -6.31
N GLU A 92 6.66 -22.71 -6.51
CA GLU A 92 6.19 -24.11 -6.48
C GLU A 92 5.72 -24.58 -5.09
N ASP A 93 6.15 -23.93 -4.02
CA ASP A 93 5.73 -24.24 -2.66
C ASP A 93 4.40 -23.57 -2.29
N THR A 94 3.87 -22.69 -3.16
CA THR A 94 2.61 -21.99 -2.90
C THR A 94 1.41 -22.76 -3.46
N LEU A 95 0.29 -22.68 -2.76
CA LEU A 95 -0.96 -23.32 -3.17
C LEU A 95 -1.42 -22.85 -4.56
N PRO A 96 -2.18 -23.70 -5.31
CA PRO A 96 -3.00 -23.24 -6.41
C PRO A 96 -3.88 -22.06 -5.96
N TRP A 97 -4.02 -21.06 -6.81
CA TRP A 97 -4.74 -19.83 -6.43
C TRP A 97 -6.20 -20.09 -6.03
N GLU A 98 -6.85 -21.09 -6.62
CA GLU A 98 -8.22 -21.51 -6.27
C GLU A 98 -8.30 -22.01 -4.83
N ASP A 99 -7.29 -22.77 -4.40
CA ASP A 99 -7.21 -23.30 -3.02
C ASP A 99 -7.00 -22.17 -2.01
N VAL A 100 -6.24 -21.12 -2.38
CA VAL A 100 -6.11 -19.90 -1.57
C VAL A 100 -7.46 -19.20 -1.44
N VAL A 101 -8.23 -19.09 -2.53
CA VAL A 101 -9.60 -18.55 -2.49
C VAL A 101 -10.48 -19.36 -1.54
N GLN A 102 -10.43 -20.69 -1.61
CA GLN A 102 -11.20 -21.54 -0.69
C GLN A 102 -10.74 -21.40 0.76
N ALA A 103 -9.43 -21.40 1.01
CA ALA A 103 -8.86 -21.21 2.36
C ALA A 103 -9.29 -19.88 2.99
N ALA A 104 -9.48 -18.82 2.21
CA ALA A 104 -9.97 -17.53 2.70
C ALA A 104 -11.45 -17.57 3.17
N HIS A 105 -12.17 -18.67 2.96
CA HIS A 105 -13.52 -18.90 3.47
C HIS A 105 -13.55 -19.80 4.72
N THR A 106 -12.40 -20.29 5.16
CA THR A 106 -12.28 -21.14 6.34
C THR A 106 -11.88 -20.36 7.58
N PRO A 107 -11.98 -20.92 8.80
CA PRO A 107 -11.54 -20.28 10.03
C PRO A 107 -10.05 -19.86 9.99
N GLU A 108 -9.19 -20.60 9.30
CA GLU A 108 -7.76 -20.29 9.19
C GLU A 108 -7.51 -19.02 8.36
N GLY A 109 -8.41 -18.70 7.43
CA GLY A 109 -8.35 -17.51 6.57
C GLY A 109 -9.10 -16.29 7.08
N TRP A 110 -9.69 -16.31 8.29
CA TRP A 110 -10.61 -15.26 8.76
C TRP A 110 -9.99 -13.84 8.74
N GLN A 111 -8.69 -13.72 9.08
CA GLN A 111 -7.98 -12.43 9.06
C GLN A 111 -7.77 -11.86 7.64
N ALA A 112 -7.83 -12.72 6.62
CA ALA A 112 -7.74 -12.31 5.24
C ALA A 112 -9.12 -12.09 4.60
N ALA A 113 -10.17 -12.64 5.20
CA ALA A 113 -11.52 -12.68 4.62
C ALA A 113 -12.09 -11.29 4.27
N GLU A 114 -11.86 -10.28 5.09
CA GLU A 114 -12.36 -8.92 4.86
C GLU A 114 -11.71 -8.25 3.62
N PHE A 115 -10.49 -8.65 3.26
CA PHE A 115 -9.76 -8.10 2.11
C PHE A 115 -10.19 -8.69 0.76
N ARG A 116 -11.26 -9.48 0.71
CA ARG A 116 -11.88 -9.99 -0.53
C ARG A 116 -12.96 -9.08 -1.09
N PHE A 117 -13.47 -8.16 -0.29
CA PHE A 117 -14.61 -7.33 -0.67
C PHE A 117 -14.17 -6.04 -1.37
N GLY A 118 -14.97 -5.59 -2.33
CA GLY A 118 -14.80 -4.30 -2.97
C GLY A 118 -14.98 -3.15 -1.97
N THR A 119 -14.25 -2.05 -2.20
CA THR A 119 -14.34 -0.81 -1.43
C THR A 119 -14.61 0.37 -2.36
N ALA A 120 -14.91 1.55 -1.81
CA ALA A 120 -15.14 2.74 -2.61
C ALA A 120 -13.96 3.07 -3.55
N MET A 121 -12.71 2.90 -3.07
CA MET A 121 -11.50 3.19 -3.84
C MET A 121 -11.05 2.04 -4.76
N ALA A 122 -11.37 0.81 -4.40
CA ALA A 122 -11.07 -0.40 -5.17
C ALA A 122 -12.33 -1.28 -5.29
N PRO A 123 -13.37 -0.84 -6.02
CA PRO A 123 -14.56 -1.63 -6.27
C PRO A 123 -14.20 -2.84 -7.14
N ILE A 124 -14.95 -3.93 -7.03
CA ILE A 124 -14.80 -5.06 -7.94
C ILE A 124 -15.20 -4.60 -9.35
N ASN A 125 -14.22 -4.55 -10.25
CA ASN A 125 -14.40 -4.07 -11.62
C ASN A 125 -14.25 -5.22 -12.63
N PRO A 126 -15.19 -5.42 -13.56
CA PRO A 126 -15.15 -6.49 -14.54
C PRO A 126 -13.92 -6.48 -15.46
N GLU A 127 -13.46 -5.29 -15.89
CA GLU A 127 -12.28 -5.17 -16.76
C GLU A 127 -11.00 -5.54 -15.98
N ALA A 128 -10.86 -5.08 -14.74
CA ALA A 128 -9.75 -5.43 -13.87
C ALA A 128 -9.74 -6.94 -13.56
N LYS A 129 -10.92 -7.53 -13.27
CA LYS A 129 -11.08 -8.99 -13.09
C LYS A 129 -10.62 -9.76 -14.34
N ALA A 130 -11.09 -9.36 -15.52
CA ALA A 130 -10.73 -10.03 -16.78
C ALA A 130 -9.24 -9.87 -17.10
N TYR A 131 -8.66 -8.73 -16.77
CA TYR A 131 -7.22 -8.47 -16.95
C TYR A 131 -6.39 -9.37 -16.02
N VAL A 132 -6.70 -9.39 -14.73
CA VAL A 132 -6.03 -10.22 -13.72
C VAL A 132 -6.18 -11.70 -14.05
N GLY A 133 -7.37 -12.17 -14.41
CA GLY A 133 -7.65 -13.57 -14.73
C GLY A 133 -6.74 -14.18 -15.80
N LYS A 134 -6.15 -13.38 -16.67
CA LYS A 134 -5.19 -13.87 -17.68
C LYS A 134 -3.90 -14.46 -17.07
N SER A 135 -3.51 -14.03 -15.89
CA SER A 135 -2.33 -14.54 -15.15
C SER A 135 -2.67 -15.78 -14.31
N PHE A 136 -3.95 -16.00 -14.01
CA PHE A 136 -4.46 -17.02 -13.09
C PHE A 136 -5.08 -18.20 -13.86
N ALA A 137 -4.24 -18.95 -14.56
CA ALA A 137 -4.65 -20.18 -15.19
C ALA A 137 -5.08 -21.24 -14.12
N PRO A 138 -6.00 -22.17 -14.45
CA PRO A 138 -6.42 -23.22 -13.53
C PRO A 138 -5.23 -24.01 -12.95
N GLY A 139 -5.20 -24.17 -11.62
CA GLY A 139 -4.17 -24.91 -10.89
C GLY A 139 -2.80 -24.22 -10.77
N ARG A 140 -2.67 -22.99 -11.24
CA ARG A 140 -1.38 -22.26 -11.18
C ARG A 140 -1.06 -21.87 -9.74
N PRO A 141 0.22 -22.08 -9.28
CA PRO A 141 0.65 -21.57 -7.97
C PRO A 141 0.39 -20.07 -7.83
N VAL A 142 -0.19 -19.65 -6.70
CA VAL A 142 -0.67 -18.28 -6.51
C VAL A 142 0.46 -17.25 -6.63
N LEU A 143 1.65 -17.54 -6.11
CA LEU A 143 2.78 -16.61 -6.20
C LEU A 143 3.31 -16.49 -7.64
N GLU A 144 3.35 -17.58 -8.39
CA GLU A 144 3.75 -17.55 -9.81
C GLU A 144 2.79 -16.66 -10.61
N ALA A 145 1.47 -16.84 -10.41
CA ALA A 145 0.46 -16.02 -11.05
C ALA A 145 0.56 -14.53 -10.68
N LEU A 146 0.84 -14.23 -9.40
CA LEU A 146 1.06 -12.86 -8.91
C LEU A 146 2.30 -12.21 -9.52
N LEU A 147 3.39 -12.93 -9.65
CA LEU A 147 4.63 -12.41 -10.26
C LEU A 147 4.41 -12.11 -11.76
N ASP A 148 3.69 -12.97 -12.47
CA ASP A 148 3.30 -12.72 -13.87
C ASP A 148 2.41 -11.47 -13.95
N LEU A 149 1.37 -11.37 -13.11
CA LEU A 149 0.50 -10.21 -13.05
C LEU A 149 1.28 -8.92 -12.77
N ASN A 150 2.19 -8.94 -11.79
CA ASN A 150 3.01 -7.80 -11.41
C ASN A 150 3.90 -7.33 -12.58
N ASN A 151 4.54 -8.27 -13.29
CA ASN A 151 5.34 -7.99 -14.47
C ASN A 151 4.50 -7.41 -15.63
N ARG A 152 3.25 -7.88 -15.80
CA ARG A 152 2.33 -7.34 -16.79
C ARG A 152 1.91 -5.91 -16.46
N PHE A 153 1.58 -5.60 -15.21
CA PHE A 153 1.33 -4.22 -14.79
C PHE A 153 2.51 -3.32 -15.10
N TYR A 154 3.72 -3.71 -14.69
CA TYR A 154 4.94 -2.95 -14.94
C TYR A 154 5.19 -2.68 -16.42
N LYS A 155 4.91 -3.65 -17.31
CA LYS A 155 5.15 -3.53 -18.75
C LYS A 155 4.05 -2.78 -19.50
N GLU A 156 2.80 -2.94 -19.06
CA GLU A 156 1.63 -2.50 -19.81
C GLU A 156 1.03 -1.19 -19.26
N PHE A 157 1.37 -0.79 -18.03
CA PHE A 157 0.90 0.46 -17.42
C PHE A 157 2.04 1.47 -17.35
N ARG A 158 1.73 2.72 -17.68
CA ARG A 158 2.72 3.80 -17.73
C ARG A 158 2.59 4.71 -16.51
N PHE A 159 3.66 4.83 -15.72
CA PHE A 159 3.70 5.78 -14.61
C PHE A 159 3.72 7.22 -15.15
N ARG A 160 2.72 8.02 -14.76
CA ARG A 160 2.61 9.45 -15.09
C ARG A 160 1.98 10.23 -13.95
N SER A 161 2.74 11.13 -13.36
CA SER A 161 2.23 12.06 -12.35
C SER A 161 1.33 13.11 -12.99
N GLY A 162 0.28 13.54 -12.25
CA GLY A 162 -0.61 14.62 -12.64
C GLY A 162 -1.68 14.28 -13.69
N VAL A 163 -1.77 13.00 -14.13
CA VAL A 163 -2.83 12.57 -15.09
C VAL A 163 -4.07 12.00 -14.39
N THR A 164 -3.97 11.73 -13.11
CA THR A 164 -5.03 11.18 -12.27
C THR A 164 -5.17 12.00 -10.98
N SER A 165 -6.29 11.83 -10.31
CA SER A 165 -6.57 12.36 -8.98
C SER A 165 -6.95 11.19 -8.05
N ILE A 166 -7.04 11.45 -6.75
CA ILE A 166 -7.47 10.45 -5.76
C ILE A 166 -8.87 9.87 -6.08
N ALA A 167 -9.69 10.62 -6.81
CA ALA A 167 -11.03 10.21 -7.20
C ALA A 167 -11.11 9.50 -8.57
N THR A 168 -9.98 9.26 -9.25
CA THR A 168 -9.99 8.62 -10.56
C THR A 168 -10.47 7.16 -10.46
N PRO A 169 -11.57 6.78 -11.16
CA PRO A 169 -12.13 5.44 -11.04
C PRO A 169 -11.22 4.36 -11.63
N VAL A 170 -11.27 3.14 -11.06
CA VAL A 170 -10.52 1.95 -11.57
C VAL A 170 -10.80 1.69 -13.05
N THR A 171 -12.05 1.85 -13.52
CA THR A 171 -12.40 1.70 -14.95
C THR A 171 -11.54 2.60 -15.83
N GLN A 172 -11.35 3.85 -15.45
CA GLN A 172 -10.54 4.80 -16.23
C GLN A 172 -9.07 4.41 -16.24
N ILE A 173 -8.55 3.90 -15.10
CA ILE A 173 -7.16 3.42 -15.01
C ILE A 173 -6.97 2.19 -15.93
N MET A 174 -7.92 1.25 -15.93
CA MET A 174 -7.85 0.06 -16.78
C MET A 174 -7.87 0.41 -18.28
N GLN A 175 -8.67 1.39 -18.67
CA GLN A 175 -8.79 1.84 -20.06
C GLN A 175 -7.56 2.60 -20.54
N ARG A 176 -7.05 3.53 -19.73
CA ARG A 176 -5.90 4.39 -20.10
C ARG A 176 -4.55 3.73 -19.90
N ARG A 177 -4.46 2.83 -18.91
CA ARG A 177 -3.19 2.21 -18.46
C ARG A 177 -2.12 3.23 -18.10
N GLU A 178 -2.55 4.35 -17.54
CA GLU A 178 -1.69 5.44 -17.07
C GLU A 178 -2.14 5.89 -15.68
N GLY A 179 -1.19 6.25 -14.83
CA GLY A 179 -1.46 6.72 -13.48
C GLY A 179 -0.24 6.69 -12.59
N VAL A 180 -0.47 6.69 -11.28
CA VAL A 180 0.57 6.62 -10.25
C VAL A 180 0.45 5.31 -9.44
N CYS A 181 1.33 5.09 -8.46
CA CYS A 181 1.36 3.88 -7.64
C CYS A 181 0.03 3.55 -6.97
N GLN A 182 -0.71 4.56 -6.50
CA GLN A 182 -2.04 4.40 -5.93
C GLN A 182 -3.02 3.81 -6.95
N ASP A 183 -3.03 4.32 -8.17
CA ASP A 183 -3.93 3.88 -9.23
C ASP A 183 -3.69 2.42 -9.61
N PHE A 184 -2.43 2.05 -9.78
CA PHE A 184 -2.03 0.68 -10.12
C PHE A 184 -2.36 -0.30 -9.00
N SER A 185 -2.16 0.12 -7.74
CA SER A 185 -2.55 -0.67 -6.58
C SER A 185 -4.06 -0.90 -6.52
N HIS A 186 -4.88 0.16 -6.70
CA HIS A 186 -6.33 0.04 -6.72
C HIS A 186 -6.83 -0.87 -7.85
N ALA A 187 -6.28 -0.73 -9.07
CA ALA A 187 -6.64 -1.54 -10.21
C ALA A 187 -6.29 -3.02 -9.99
N MET A 188 -5.10 -3.32 -9.48
CA MET A 188 -4.66 -4.68 -9.18
C MET A 188 -5.51 -5.32 -8.07
N ILE A 189 -5.76 -4.61 -6.97
CA ILE A 189 -6.62 -5.06 -5.87
C ILE A 189 -8.03 -5.34 -6.36
N SER A 190 -8.60 -4.46 -7.16
CA SER A 190 -9.92 -4.62 -7.76
C SER A 190 -10.04 -5.93 -8.54
N GLY A 191 -9.04 -6.23 -9.36
CA GLY A 191 -9.00 -7.46 -10.15
C GLY A 191 -8.77 -8.71 -9.32
N LEU A 192 -7.84 -8.70 -8.35
CA LEU A 192 -7.56 -9.81 -7.44
C LEU A 192 -8.80 -10.17 -6.60
N ARG A 193 -9.45 -9.17 -6.00
CA ARG A 193 -10.71 -9.35 -5.28
C ARG A 193 -11.82 -9.86 -6.21
N GLY A 194 -11.80 -9.43 -7.46
CA GLY A 194 -12.74 -9.88 -8.49
C GLY A 194 -12.67 -11.38 -8.81
N ILE A 195 -11.50 -12.01 -8.63
CA ILE A 195 -11.33 -13.46 -8.73
C ILE A 195 -11.40 -14.18 -7.37
N GLY A 196 -11.66 -13.44 -6.27
CA GLY A 196 -11.86 -13.98 -4.93
C GLY A 196 -10.62 -13.97 -4.03
N LEU A 197 -9.45 -13.57 -4.52
CA LEU A 197 -8.22 -13.52 -3.73
C LEU A 197 -8.24 -12.33 -2.76
N PRO A 198 -7.86 -12.54 -1.47
CA PRO A 198 -7.65 -11.45 -0.53
C PRO A 198 -6.48 -10.57 -0.97
N ALA A 199 -6.75 -9.29 -1.17
CA ALA A 199 -5.75 -8.31 -1.53
C ALA A 199 -5.97 -7.01 -0.77
N ARG A 200 -4.88 -6.38 -0.27
CA ARG A 200 -4.93 -5.13 0.50
C ARG A 200 -4.03 -4.08 -0.10
N TYR A 201 -4.43 -2.83 0.11
CA TYR A 201 -3.61 -1.67 -0.19
C TYR A 201 -2.58 -1.49 0.91
N THR A 202 -1.32 -1.40 0.57
CA THR A 202 -0.25 -1.10 1.53
C THR A 202 0.33 0.26 1.22
N SER A 203 0.40 1.11 2.23
CA SER A 203 1.01 2.45 2.16
C SER A 203 2.34 2.47 2.89
N GLY A 204 3.30 3.22 2.37
CA GLY A 204 4.60 3.36 2.99
C GLY A 204 5.57 4.22 2.20
N TYR A 205 6.83 3.90 2.31
CA TYR A 205 7.92 4.58 1.62
C TYR A 205 8.80 3.58 0.90
N ILE A 206 9.40 4.01 -0.20
CA ILE A 206 10.44 3.26 -0.91
C ILE A 206 11.76 4.04 -0.82
N ARG A 207 12.88 3.31 -0.85
CA ARG A 207 14.22 3.88 -0.76
C ARG A 207 14.46 4.96 -1.82
N THR A 208 14.85 6.15 -1.39
CA THR A 208 15.07 7.32 -2.26
C THR A 208 16.38 7.28 -3.05
N ARG A 209 17.40 6.64 -2.50
CA ARG A 209 18.73 6.53 -3.12
C ARG A 209 19.01 5.08 -3.48
N PRO A 210 19.06 4.74 -4.79
CA PRO A 210 19.37 3.39 -5.19
C PRO A 210 20.82 3.04 -4.84
N PRO A 211 21.15 1.75 -4.67
CA PRO A 211 22.53 1.30 -4.64
C PRO A 211 23.30 1.70 -5.91
N PRO A 212 24.64 1.80 -5.86
CA PRO A 212 25.42 2.10 -7.03
C PRO A 212 25.10 1.15 -8.20
N GLY A 213 24.87 1.71 -9.38
CA GLY A 213 24.53 0.95 -10.60
C GLY A 213 23.07 0.54 -10.75
N GLN A 214 22.20 0.90 -9.79
CA GLN A 214 20.76 0.65 -9.89
C GLN A 214 19.97 1.90 -10.26
N VAL A 215 18.82 1.71 -10.92
CA VAL A 215 17.91 2.79 -11.31
C VAL A 215 17.07 3.21 -10.11
N LYS A 216 16.85 4.53 -9.95
CA LYS A 216 15.93 5.08 -8.94
C LYS A 216 14.51 4.56 -9.17
N ARG A 217 13.87 4.11 -8.09
CA ARG A 217 12.49 3.61 -8.12
C ARG A 217 11.50 4.75 -8.32
N GLN A 218 10.38 4.46 -9.00
CA GLN A 218 9.26 5.37 -9.09
C GLN A 218 8.59 5.54 -7.70
N GLY A 219 8.16 6.76 -7.38
CA GLY A 219 7.56 7.07 -6.08
C GLY A 219 8.55 7.24 -4.92
N ALA A 220 9.87 7.18 -5.16
CA ALA A 220 10.87 7.25 -4.11
C ALA A 220 10.94 8.61 -3.37
N ASP A 221 10.44 9.70 -3.94
CA ASP A 221 10.48 11.04 -3.34
C ASP A 221 9.16 11.42 -2.63
N GLN A 222 8.21 10.48 -2.58
CA GLN A 222 6.88 10.68 -1.98
C GLN A 222 6.45 9.43 -1.20
N SER A 223 5.29 9.47 -0.54
CA SER A 223 4.66 8.25 -0.08
C SER A 223 4.39 7.32 -1.27
N HIS A 224 4.58 6.04 -1.03
CA HIS A 224 4.41 5.00 -2.05
C HIS A 224 3.30 4.04 -1.66
N ALA A 225 2.73 3.39 -2.66
CA ALA A 225 1.67 2.41 -2.49
C ALA A 225 1.97 1.14 -3.28
N TRP A 226 1.57 0.01 -2.71
CA TRP A 226 1.70 -1.31 -3.33
C TRP A 226 0.60 -2.25 -2.85
N VAL A 227 0.68 -3.51 -3.24
CA VAL A 227 -0.37 -4.51 -3.00
C VAL A 227 0.16 -5.64 -2.14
N GLY A 228 -0.51 -5.92 -1.02
CA GLY A 228 -0.37 -7.17 -0.31
C GLY A 228 -1.39 -8.18 -0.83
N CYS A 229 -0.96 -9.39 -1.17
CA CYS A 229 -1.84 -10.51 -1.49
C CYS A 229 -1.61 -11.66 -0.52
N TRP A 230 -2.70 -12.29 -0.08
CA TRP A 230 -2.62 -13.44 0.81
C TRP A 230 -2.40 -14.72 0.02
N LEU A 231 -1.41 -15.50 0.41
CA LEU A 231 -1.00 -16.73 -0.26
C LEU A 231 -1.52 -18.01 0.42
N GLY A 232 -2.40 -17.86 1.41
CA GLY A 232 -2.88 -19.00 2.20
C GLY A 232 -2.35 -18.97 3.64
N PRO A 233 -2.82 -19.91 4.49
CA PRO A 233 -2.50 -19.92 5.93
C PRO A 233 -1.02 -20.15 6.23
N GLU A 234 -0.31 -20.91 5.39
CA GLU A 234 1.09 -21.25 5.58
C GLU A 234 2.03 -20.06 5.33
N HIS A 235 1.81 -19.33 4.22
CA HIS A 235 2.71 -18.26 3.78
C HIS A 235 2.23 -16.86 4.15
N GLY A 236 0.93 -16.70 4.48
CA GLY A 236 0.36 -15.42 4.85
C GLY A 236 0.40 -14.38 3.72
N TRP A 237 0.88 -13.18 4.02
CA TRP A 237 0.85 -12.05 3.09
C TRP A 237 2.20 -11.83 2.41
N VAL A 238 2.19 -11.71 1.08
CA VAL A 238 3.31 -11.24 0.26
C VAL A 238 2.94 -9.90 -0.36
N ASP A 239 3.86 -8.96 -0.30
CA ASP A 239 3.69 -7.61 -0.84
C ASP A 239 4.40 -7.50 -2.19
N ILE A 240 3.70 -7.00 -3.24
CA ILE A 240 4.20 -6.79 -4.60
C ILE A 240 3.98 -5.35 -5.03
N ASP A 241 4.94 -4.77 -5.72
CA ASP A 241 4.91 -3.39 -6.21
C ASP A 241 4.69 -3.35 -7.73
N PRO A 242 3.45 -3.11 -8.20
CA PRO A 242 3.15 -3.07 -9.62
C PRO A 242 3.77 -1.89 -10.36
N THR A 243 4.12 -0.83 -9.63
CA THR A 243 4.75 0.35 -10.23
C THR A 243 6.19 0.09 -10.65
N ASN A 244 6.90 -0.72 -9.87
CA ASN A 244 8.32 -1.04 -10.10
C ASN A 244 8.53 -2.48 -10.59
N GLY A 245 7.47 -3.29 -10.68
CA GLY A 245 7.54 -4.70 -11.15
C GLY A 245 8.34 -5.62 -10.23
N ILE A 246 8.36 -5.36 -8.92
CA ILE A 246 9.18 -6.08 -7.95
C ILE A 246 8.33 -6.68 -6.82
N VAL A 247 8.87 -7.72 -6.18
CA VAL A 247 8.42 -8.14 -4.86
C VAL A 247 9.01 -7.18 -3.84
N VAL A 248 8.20 -6.78 -2.86
CA VAL A 248 8.63 -5.89 -1.77
C VAL A 248 9.68 -6.60 -0.91
N LYS A 249 10.79 -5.91 -0.69
CA LYS A 249 11.94 -6.36 0.09
C LYS A 249 12.42 -5.22 1.00
N ASP A 250 13.72 -5.26 1.33
CA ASP A 250 14.38 -4.32 2.25
C ASP A 250 14.30 -2.84 1.84
N GLU A 251 13.91 -2.53 0.61
CA GLU A 251 13.83 -1.15 0.13
C GLU A 251 12.52 -0.43 0.52
N HIS A 252 11.56 -1.14 1.12
CA HIS A 252 10.25 -0.61 1.47
C HIS A 252 10.06 -0.50 2.99
N VAL A 253 9.48 0.60 3.44
CA VAL A 253 9.07 0.83 4.82
C VAL A 253 7.55 0.92 4.87
N VAL A 254 6.90 0.01 5.59
CA VAL A 254 5.43 -0.06 5.70
C VAL A 254 4.93 0.93 6.75
N LEU A 255 3.93 1.73 6.38
CA LEU A 255 3.13 2.54 7.31
C LEU A 255 1.88 1.78 7.78
N GLY A 256 1.14 1.20 6.85
CA GLY A 256 -0.11 0.50 7.15
C GLY A 256 -0.81 -0.06 5.91
N TRP A 257 -1.96 -0.67 6.14
CA TRP A 257 -2.86 -1.24 5.12
C TRP A 257 -4.32 -1.08 5.49
#